data_295d64c6a6429aedeb140309c31a6973
#
_entry.id   295d64c6a6429aedeb140309c31a6973
#
_cell.length_a   1.000
_cell.length_b   1.000
_cell.length_c   1.000
_cell.angle_alpha   90.00
_cell.angle_beta   90.00
_cell.angle_gamma   90.00
#
_symmetry.space_group_name_H-M   'P 1'
#
loop_
_entity.id
_entity.type
_entity.pdbx_description
1 polymer ?
#
loop_
_entity_poly.entity_id
_entity_poly.type
_entity_poly.pdbx_seq_one_letter_code
_entity_poly.pdbx_strand_id
1 'polypeptide(L)'
;MKYVSRSACEMRGALGGVIKEVELLSSLEHPFLVNLWFSFQDEEDLFMVCDLLTGGDLRYHLQNRVEFSEQSVALLVCELGSALEYLQAHRVVHRDIKPDNILLDDTGHAHLTDFNIATRLQKNSLACSMSGTKPYMAPEVFLCALDEVAGYSYPVDWWSLGVVAYEMRGNIRPFVVHSNTPLAEIKNILNTPVHYPRYWSSNFVDLLQKLLSTYPGARISTRQELHQTPMLRNIDFQMVLEKKIKPIYKPPEDHLNCDPCLELEEMIVESRPLHKKKKRLAKQRSAQRDSDPETALVKEFIVYNRYKELKRKAMEQKEHDWQRELELAMANSIVNSLTPIQEKPVASTVHDDDCVTAPSAAAQLKGGIIEFIDRTPSPQIKESASSTLNIPTRPFHK
;
A
#
# COMPACT_ATOMS: atom_id res chain seq x y z
N MET A 1 4.46 10.12 10.97
CA MET A 1 5.00 11.16 10.06
C MET A 1 6.51 10.97 10.00
N LYS A 2 7.05 10.73 8.81
CA LYS A 2 8.49 10.65 8.52
C LYS A 2 8.96 12.04 8.07
N TYR A 3 10.10 12.50 8.54
CA TYR A 3 10.72 13.73 8.05
C TYR A 3 12.24 13.55 7.96
N VAL A 4 12.84 14.27 7.04
CA VAL A 4 14.27 14.14 6.74
C VAL A 4 14.86 15.53 6.59
N SER A 5 15.99 15.77 7.26
CA SER A 5 16.71 17.04 7.13
C SER A 5 17.27 17.19 5.72
N ARG A 6 16.92 18.29 5.06
CA ARG A 6 17.37 18.61 3.72
C ARG A 6 18.89 18.69 3.63
N SER A 7 19.51 19.43 4.55
CA SER A 7 20.98 19.59 4.57
C SER A 7 21.70 18.26 4.80
N ALA A 8 21.16 17.37 5.65
CA ALA A 8 21.72 16.04 5.86
C ALA A 8 21.59 15.15 4.60
N CYS A 9 20.50 15.25 3.86
CA CYS A 9 20.30 14.54 2.60
C CYS A 9 21.24 15.04 1.51
N GLU A 10 21.41 16.36 1.39
CA GLU A 10 22.31 16.98 0.42
C GLU A 10 23.76 16.55 0.68
N MET A 11 24.24 16.61 1.94
CA MET A 11 25.59 16.19 2.32
C MET A 11 25.86 14.69 2.04
N ARG A 12 24.84 13.85 2.14
CA ARG A 12 24.95 12.40 1.91
C ARG A 12 24.65 11.99 0.48
N GLY A 13 24.29 12.92 -0.41
CA GLY A 13 23.84 12.62 -1.77
C GLY A 13 22.53 11.80 -1.82
N ALA A 14 21.74 11.80 -0.74
CA ALA A 14 20.55 10.98 -0.58
C ALA A 14 19.26 11.67 -1.05
N LEU A 15 19.31 12.97 -1.39
CA LEU A 15 18.14 13.77 -1.75
C LEU A 15 17.35 13.15 -2.92
N GLY A 16 18.04 12.69 -3.96
CA GLY A 16 17.41 12.04 -5.12
C GLY A 16 16.65 10.76 -4.76
N GLY A 17 17.10 10.02 -3.73
CA GLY A 17 16.38 8.85 -3.21
C GLY A 17 15.05 9.23 -2.55
N VAL A 18 15.06 10.27 -1.71
CA VAL A 18 13.84 10.76 -1.03
C VAL A 18 12.83 11.29 -2.04
N ILE A 19 13.28 12.03 -3.06
CA ILE A 19 12.40 12.54 -4.13
C ILE A 19 11.73 11.38 -4.87
N LYS A 20 12.51 10.36 -5.26
CA LYS A 20 11.98 9.16 -5.94
C LYS A 20 11.01 8.36 -5.06
N GLU A 21 11.29 8.23 -3.76
CA GLU A 21 10.39 7.57 -2.82
C GLU A 21 9.02 8.28 -2.80
N VAL A 22 9.01 9.61 -2.68
CA VAL A 22 7.75 10.39 -2.69
C VAL A 22 7.05 10.29 -4.03
N GLU A 23 7.77 10.36 -5.15
CA GLU A 23 7.22 10.19 -6.50
C GLU A 23 6.52 8.83 -6.66
N LEU A 24 7.18 7.76 -6.24
CA LEU A 24 6.60 6.41 -6.27
C LEU A 24 5.35 6.34 -5.39
N LEU A 25 5.45 6.71 -4.12
CA LEU A 25 4.36 6.61 -3.15
C LEU A 25 3.16 7.49 -3.53
N SER A 26 3.37 8.65 -4.16
CA SER A 26 2.27 9.51 -4.62
C SER A 26 1.46 8.90 -5.76
N SER A 27 2.03 7.94 -6.49
CA SER A 27 1.41 7.24 -7.63
C SER A 27 0.83 5.86 -7.27
N LEU A 28 1.07 5.37 -6.07
CA LEU A 28 0.67 4.03 -5.62
C LEU A 28 -0.44 4.13 -4.56
N GLU A 29 -1.40 3.20 -4.66
CA GLU A 29 -2.51 3.09 -3.70
C GLU A 29 -2.98 1.64 -3.64
N HIS A 30 -2.75 0.97 -2.49
CA HIS A 30 -3.12 -0.43 -2.33
C HIS A 30 -3.39 -0.75 -0.85
N PRO A 31 -4.34 -1.64 -0.50
CA PRO A 31 -4.69 -1.97 0.88
C PRO A 31 -3.54 -2.57 1.70
N PHE A 32 -2.54 -3.17 1.05
CA PHE A 32 -1.38 -3.80 1.69
C PHE A 32 -0.05 -3.08 1.37
N LEU A 33 -0.13 -1.80 1.04
CA LEU A 33 1.01 -0.88 1.01
C LEU A 33 0.81 0.20 2.05
N VAL A 34 1.89 0.70 2.62
CA VAL A 34 1.85 1.94 3.41
C VAL A 34 1.65 3.11 2.46
N ASN A 35 0.46 3.71 2.51
CA ASN A 35 0.06 4.74 1.57
C ASN A 35 0.49 6.13 2.05
N LEU A 36 0.91 6.98 1.11
CA LEU A 36 1.23 8.39 1.36
C LEU A 36 -0.06 9.22 1.43
N TRP A 37 -0.22 10.02 2.48
CA TRP A 37 -1.33 10.97 2.64
C TRP A 37 -0.95 12.38 2.25
N PHE A 38 0.24 12.83 2.73
CA PHE A 38 0.75 14.14 2.40
C PHE A 38 2.26 14.09 2.23
N SER A 39 2.77 14.88 1.30
CA SER A 39 4.17 15.32 1.28
C SER A 39 4.22 16.83 1.17
N PHE A 40 5.11 17.45 1.90
CA PHE A 40 5.36 18.88 1.90
C PHE A 40 6.76 19.16 2.44
N GLN A 41 7.25 20.37 2.25
CA GLN A 41 8.59 20.78 2.67
C GLN A 41 8.58 22.15 3.32
N ASP A 42 9.58 22.41 4.13
CA ASP A 42 9.97 23.75 4.56
C ASP A 42 11.43 24.04 4.18
N GLU A 43 11.99 25.11 4.70
CA GLU A 43 13.37 25.53 4.42
C GLU A 43 14.43 24.51 4.88
N GLU A 44 14.11 23.70 5.90
CA GLU A 44 15.05 22.79 6.56
C GLU A 44 14.74 21.32 6.34
N ASP A 45 13.46 20.93 6.23
CA ASP A 45 13.03 19.53 6.26
C ASP A 45 12.06 19.18 5.12
N LEU A 46 12.11 17.92 4.70
CA LEU A 46 11.14 17.26 3.82
C LEU A 46 10.24 16.36 4.68
N PHE A 47 8.93 16.43 4.48
CA PHE A 47 7.94 15.73 5.30
C PHE A 47 7.11 14.76 4.47
N MET A 48 6.87 13.55 5.01
CA MET A 48 5.98 12.54 4.49
C MET A 48 5.02 12.10 5.58
N VAL A 49 3.73 12.15 5.33
CA VAL A 49 2.68 11.63 6.22
C VAL A 49 2.10 10.41 5.56
N CYS A 50 2.26 9.25 6.20
CA CYS A 50 1.78 7.94 5.71
C CYS A 50 0.75 7.35 6.65
N ASP A 51 0.18 6.21 6.28
CA ASP A 51 -0.67 5.40 7.16
C ASP A 51 0.03 5.20 8.52
N LEU A 52 -0.76 5.18 9.59
CA LEU A 52 -0.30 4.82 10.93
C LEU A 52 -0.65 3.36 11.19
N LEU A 53 0.37 2.52 11.34
CA LEU A 53 0.25 1.11 11.61
C LEU A 53 0.83 0.82 13.00
N THR A 54 -0.02 0.42 13.93
CA THR A 54 0.33 0.28 15.35
C THR A 54 0.75 -1.14 15.76
N GLY A 55 0.61 -2.10 14.84
CA GLY A 55 0.98 -3.49 15.08
C GLY A 55 2.48 -3.77 15.06
N GLY A 56 3.32 -2.76 14.72
CA GLY A 56 4.78 -2.91 14.62
C GLY A 56 5.25 -3.65 13.37
N ASP A 57 6.55 -3.84 13.26
CA ASP A 57 7.15 -4.57 12.16
C ASP A 57 7.27 -6.07 12.45
N LEU A 58 7.33 -6.87 11.38
CA LEU A 58 7.41 -8.32 11.50
C LEU A 58 8.73 -8.78 12.13
N ARG A 59 9.82 -7.99 11.99
CA ARG A 59 11.11 -8.28 12.63
C ARG A 59 10.98 -8.27 14.15
N TYR A 60 10.31 -7.28 14.72
CA TYR A 60 10.03 -7.19 16.16
C TYR A 60 9.31 -8.45 16.66
N HIS A 61 8.29 -8.92 15.96
CA HIS A 61 7.54 -10.11 16.33
C HIS A 61 8.39 -11.39 16.25
N LEU A 62 9.23 -11.54 15.21
CA LEU A 62 10.14 -12.66 15.07
C LEU A 62 11.24 -12.67 16.16
N GLN A 63 11.78 -11.52 16.53
CA GLN A 63 12.73 -11.39 17.63
C GLN A 63 12.11 -11.77 18.99
N ASN A 64 10.84 -11.43 19.19
CA ASN A 64 10.07 -11.84 20.36
C ASN A 64 9.54 -13.29 20.27
N ARG A 65 9.99 -14.06 19.26
CA ARG A 65 9.67 -15.48 19.07
C ARG A 65 8.17 -15.75 18.94
N VAL A 66 7.43 -14.85 18.34
CA VAL A 66 6.02 -15.09 17.98
C VAL A 66 5.96 -16.28 17.03
N GLU A 67 5.17 -17.29 17.38
CA GLU A 67 4.95 -18.45 16.54
C GLU A 67 3.79 -18.22 15.56
N PHE A 68 4.12 -18.09 14.27
CA PHE A 68 3.11 -17.97 13.24
C PHE A 68 2.68 -19.35 12.73
N SER A 69 1.37 -19.60 12.68
CA SER A 69 0.82 -20.79 12.06
C SER A 69 1.01 -20.76 10.54
N GLU A 70 0.95 -21.90 9.86
CA GLU A 70 0.99 -21.95 8.40
C GLU A 70 -0.15 -21.14 7.76
N GLN A 71 -1.32 -21.10 8.40
CA GLN A 71 -2.46 -20.31 7.94
C GLN A 71 -2.20 -18.81 8.08
N SER A 72 -1.55 -18.36 9.17
CA SER A 72 -1.15 -16.96 9.34
C SER A 72 -0.16 -16.53 8.25
N VAL A 73 0.84 -17.39 7.98
CA VAL A 73 1.83 -17.14 6.91
C VAL A 73 1.16 -17.15 5.53
N ALA A 74 0.23 -18.08 5.29
CA ALA A 74 -0.51 -18.17 4.03
C ALA A 74 -1.33 -16.91 3.75
N LEU A 75 -2.01 -16.34 4.76
CA LEU A 75 -2.74 -15.08 4.61
C LEU A 75 -1.80 -13.93 4.28
N LEU A 76 -0.70 -13.79 5.01
CA LEU A 76 0.32 -12.76 4.74
C LEU A 76 0.89 -12.90 3.31
N VAL A 77 1.15 -14.11 2.84
CA VAL A 77 1.60 -14.35 1.45
C VAL A 77 0.54 -13.90 0.44
N CYS A 78 -0.76 -14.08 0.72
CA CYS A 78 -1.82 -13.58 -0.15
C CYS A 78 -1.90 -12.05 -0.17
N GLU A 79 -1.77 -11.41 1.00
CA GLU A 79 -1.80 -9.96 1.15
C GLU A 79 -0.64 -9.29 0.43
N LEU A 80 0.59 -9.72 0.75
CA LEU A 80 1.79 -9.19 0.11
C LEU A 80 1.90 -9.60 -1.36
N GLY A 81 1.50 -10.81 -1.72
CA GLY A 81 1.43 -11.24 -3.12
C GLY A 81 0.49 -10.35 -3.95
N SER A 82 -0.63 -9.92 -3.37
CA SER A 82 -1.54 -8.94 -4.00
C SER A 82 -0.87 -7.57 -4.18
N ALA A 83 -0.10 -7.11 -3.17
CA ALA A 83 0.68 -5.88 -3.27
C ALA A 83 1.77 -5.98 -4.34
N LEU A 84 2.49 -7.11 -4.42
CA LEU A 84 3.54 -7.34 -5.41
C LEU A 84 3.00 -7.36 -6.85
N GLU A 85 1.87 -8.02 -7.09
CA GLU A 85 1.21 -8.00 -8.40
C GLU A 85 0.77 -6.58 -8.78
N TYR A 86 0.24 -5.82 -7.83
CA TYR A 86 -0.10 -4.40 -8.03
C TYR A 86 1.14 -3.56 -8.38
N LEU A 87 2.26 -3.73 -7.66
CA LEU A 87 3.52 -3.07 -7.97
C LEU A 87 4.03 -3.43 -9.37
N GLN A 88 3.97 -4.72 -9.75
CA GLN A 88 4.32 -5.20 -11.08
C GLN A 88 3.46 -4.54 -12.18
N ALA A 89 2.14 -4.41 -11.98
CA ALA A 89 1.24 -3.71 -12.91
C ALA A 89 1.65 -2.23 -13.09
N HIS A 90 2.20 -1.59 -12.04
CA HIS A 90 2.76 -0.24 -12.08
C HIS A 90 4.24 -0.19 -12.49
N ARG A 91 4.80 -1.34 -12.90
CA ARG A 91 6.21 -1.49 -13.31
C ARG A 91 7.21 -1.17 -12.21
N VAL A 92 6.85 -1.39 -10.96
CA VAL A 92 7.72 -1.16 -9.79
C VAL A 92 8.24 -2.49 -9.27
N VAL A 93 9.56 -2.54 -8.99
CA VAL A 93 10.23 -3.59 -8.23
C VAL A 93 10.65 -2.98 -6.90
N HIS A 94 10.29 -3.63 -5.79
CA HIS A 94 10.56 -3.12 -4.45
C HIS A 94 12.02 -3.31 -4.03
N ARG A 95 12.57 -4.51 -4.25
CA ARG A 95 13.97 -4.92 -4.02
C ARG A 95 14.44 -5.05 -2.58
N ASP A 96 13.62 -4.71 -1.59
CA ASP A 96 13.98 -4.85 -0.17
C ASP A 96 12.84 -5.41 0.69
N ILE A 97 12.25 -6.52 0.24
CA ILE A 97 11.22 -7.22 1.03
C ILE A 97 11.92 -8.04 2.10
N LYS A 98 11.65 -7.68 3.35
CA LYS A 98 12.18 -8.29 4.57
C LYS A 98 11.22 -8.03 5.73
N PRO A 99 11.33 -8.76 6.86
CA PRO A 99 10.46 -8.56 8.02
C PRO A 99 10.46 -7.13 8.56
N ASP A 100 11.58 -6.42 8.48
CA ASP A 100 11.76 -5.04 8.94
C ASP A 100 10.89 -4.04 8.12
N ASN A 101 10.58 -4.37 6.86
CA ASN A 101 9.80 -3.56 5.93
C ASN A 101 8.35 -4.05 5.77
N ILE A 102 7.88 -4.94 6.64
CA ILE A 102 6.51 -5.43 6.68
C ILE A 102 5.91 -5.02 8.02
N LEU A 103 5.00 -4.05 7.98
CA LEU A 103 4.31 -3.55 9.15
C LEU A 103 2.95 -4.25 9.30
N LEU A 104 2.53 -4.49 10.52
CA LEU A 104 1.19 -5.00 10.84
C LEU A 104 0.29 -3.83 11.26
N ASP A 105 -0.98 -3.87 10.83
CA ASP A 105 -1.99 -3.00 11.42
C ASP A 105 -2.47 -3.55 12.78
N ASP A 106 -3.35 -2.83 13.46
CA ASP A 106 -3.93 -3.21 14.75
C ASP A 106 -4.74 -4.52 14.71
N THR A 107 -5.14 -4.95 13.53
CA THR A 107 -5.87 -6.21 13.30
C THR A 107 -4.98 -7.36 12.87
N GLY A 108 -3.72 -7.11 12.51
CA GLY A 108 -2.72 -8.09 12.11
C GLY A 108 -2.55 -8.26 10.60
N HIS A 109 -3.17 -7.39 9.77
CA HIS A 109 -2.93 -7.38 8.33
C HIS A 109 -1.57 -6.78 7.99
N ALA A 110 -0.89 -7.34 6.98
CA ALA A 110 0.45 -6.95 6.58
C ALA A 110 0.44 -5.79 5.56
N HIS A 111 1.36 -4.85 5.75
CA HIS A 111 1.57 -3.71 4.86
C HIS A 111 3.04 -3.57 4.52
N LEU A 112 3.36 -3.48 3.23
CA LEU A 112 4.72 -3.26 2.75
C LEU A 112 5.07 -1.78 2.80
N THR A 113 6.25 -1.48 3.34
CA THR A 113 6.79 -0.11 3.49
C THR A 113 8.21 0.00 2.94
N ASP A 114 8.78 1.19 2.98
CA ASP A 114 10.16 1.52 2.64
C ASP A 114 10.52 1.32 1.15
N PHE A 115 10.13 2.30 0.34
CA PHE A 115 10.38 2.34 -1.11
C PHE A 115 11.70 3.03 -1.48
N ASN A 116 12.62 3.23 -0.53
CA ASN A 116 13.88 3.97 -0.72
C ASN A 116 14.72 3.47 -1.89
N ILE A 117 14.77 2.14 -2.09
CA ILE A 117 15.52 1.51 -3.17
C ILE A 117 14.64 0.90 -4.25
N ALA A 118 13.31 1.09 -4.15
CA ALA A 118 12.40 0.65 -5.19
C ALA A 118 12.71 1.33 -6.53
N THR A 119 12.42 0.64 -7.62
CA THR A 119 12.68 1.19 -8.96
C THR A 119 11.52 0.92 -9.90
N ARG A 120 11.22 1.91 -10.75
CA ARG A 120 10.26 1.74 -11.85
C ARG A 120 11.00 1.29 -13.10
N LEU A 121 10.65 0.11 -13.61
CA LEU A 121 11.22 -0.41 -14.85
C LEU A 121 10.57 0.27 -16.06
N GLN A 122 11.39 0.64 -17.05
CA GLN A 122 10.86 1.03 -18.36
C GLN A 122 10.32 -0.21 -19.10
N LYS A 123 9.55 -0.01 -20.14
CA LYS A 123 9.04 -1.14 -20.94
C LYS A 123 10.22 -1.96 -21.49
N ASN A 124 10.21 -3.25 -21.22
CA ASN A 124 11.25 -4.21 -21.63
C ASN A 124 12.66 -3.94 -21.06
N SER A 125 12.78 -3.18 -19.97
CA SER A 125 14.05 -2.99 -19.27
C SER A 125 14.15 -3.88 -18.03
N LEU A 126 15.39 -4.18 -17.64
CA LEU A 126 15.73 -4.95 -16.45
C LEU A 126 16.45 -4.02 -15.45
N ALA A 127 16.35 -4.32 -14.17
CA ALA A 127 17.21 -3.74 -13.15
C ALA A 127 18.56 -4.45 -13.14
N CYS A 128 19.65 -3.70 -12.93
CA CYS A 128 21.01 -4.26 -12.95
C CYS A 128 21.80 -3.99 -11.66
N SER A 129 21.32 -3.07 -10.79
CA SER A 129 22.06 -2.73 -9.56
C SER A 129 21.85 -3.78 -8.48
N MET A 130 22.94 -4.21 -7.81
CA MET A 130 22.83 -5.03 -6.61
C MET A 130 22.32 -4.16 -5.45
N SER A 131 21.02 -4.19 -5.22
CA SER A 131 20.34 -3.40 -4.18
C SER A 131 19.46 -4.30 -3.34
N GLY A 132 19.38 -4.02 -2.03
CA GLY A 132 18.56 -4.76 -1.07
C GLY A 132 19.37 -5.35 0.08
N THR A 133 18.72 -6.17 0.87
CA THR A 133 19.30 -6.85 2.03
C THR A 133 19.71 -8.28 1.66
N LYS A 134 21.03 -8.55 1.59
CA LYS A 134 21.61 -9.81 1.06
C LYS A 134 20.87 -11.10 1.47
N PRO A 135 20.52 -11.33 2.74
CA PRO A 135 19.83 -12.55 3.16
C PRO A 135 18.48 -12.83 2.49
N TYR A 136 17.85 -11.80 1.89
CA TYR A 136 16.53 -11.88 1.24
C TYR A 136 16.60 -11.73 -0.29
N MET A 137 17.79 -11.39 -0.84
CA MET A 137 17.97 -11.20 -2.28
C MET A 137 17.83 -12.51 -3.05
N ALA A 138 17.20 -12.43 -4.21
CA ALA A 138 17.06 -13.56 -5.15
C ALA A 138 18.41 -13.90 -5.82
N PRO A 139 18.59 -15.18 -6.25
CA PRO A 139 19.81 -15.62 -6.90
C PRO A 139 20.22 -14.77 -8.11
N GLU A 140 19.26 -14.39 -8.96
CA GLU A 140 19.50 -13.60 -10.17
C GLU A 140 20.02 -12.19 -9.88
N VAL A 141 19.81 -11.62 -8.68
CA VAL A 141 20.41 -10.34 -8.27
C VAL A 141 21.92 -10.49 -8.11
N PHE A 142 22.37 -11.59 -7.52
CA PHE A 142 23.80 -11.90 -7.37
C PHE A 142 24.46 -12.29 -8.71
N LEU A 143 23.73 -13.07 -9.53
CA LEU A 143 24.21 -13.42 -10.88
C LEU A 143 24.39 -12.18 -11.76
N CYS A 144 23.49 -11.18 -11.63
CA CYS A 144 23.63 -9.90 -12.30
C CYS A 144 24.87 -9.13 -11.82
N ALA A 145 25.14 -9.12 -10.51
CA ALA A 145 26.34 -8.49 -9.95
C ALA A 145 27.66 -9.19 -10.33
N LEU A 146 27.58 -10.44 -10.80
CA LEU A 146 28.71 -11.23 -11.34
C LEU A 146 28.76 -11.19 -12.87
N ASP A 147 27.94 -10.36 -13.53
CA ASP A 147 27.83 -10.26 -15.00
C ASP A 147 27.42 -11.60 -15.68
N GLU A 148 26.80 -12.53 -14.94
CA GLU A 148 26.34 -13.82 -15.49
C GLU A 148 24.95 -13.73 -16.15
N VAL A 149 24.15 -12.69 -15.80
CA VAL A 149 22.86 -12.38 -16.42
C VAL A 149 22.75 -10.88 -16.68
N ALA A 150 21.99 -10.49 -17.70
CA ALA A 150 21.85 -9.10 -18.12
C ALA A 150 21.11 -8.20 -17.11
N GLY A 151 20.36 -8.79 -16.18
CA GLY A 151 19.58 -8.06 -15.19
C GLY A 151 18.45 -8.93 -14.61
N TYR A 152 17.60 -8.30 -13.81
CA TYR A 152 16.49 -8.96 -13.11
C TYR A 152 15.22 -8.10 -13.14
N SER A 153 14.10 -8.68 -12.74
CA SER A 153 12.79 -8.02 -12.76
C SER A 153 11.92 -8.48 -11.56
N TYR A 154 10.61 -8.34 -11.65
CA TYR A 154 9.63 -8.54 -10.55
C TYR A 154 9.74 -9.86 -9.77
N PRO A 155 10.15 -11.01 -10.35
CA PRO A 155 10.24 -12.26 -9.59
C PRO A 155 11.19 -12.21 -8.39
N VAL A 156 12.12 -11.24 -8.32
CA VAL A 156 13.03 -11.09 -7.17
C VAL A 156 12.28 -10.79 -5.87
N ASP A 157 11.20 -10.00 -5.94
CA ASP A 157 10.39 -9.65 -4.77
C ASP A 157 9.60 -10.88 -4.25
N TRP A 158 9.17 -11.77 -5.16
CA TRP A 158 8.48 -13.01 -4.80
C TRP A 158 9.42 -14.03 -4.13
N TRP A 159 10.68 -14.08 -4.54
CA TRP A 159 11.71 -14.82 -3.81
C TRP A 159 11.85 -14.30 -2.38
N SER A 160 12.00 -12.99 -2.22
CA SER A 160 12.13 -12.36 -0.91
C SER A 160 10.91 -12.65 -0.03
N LEU A 161 9.70 -12.62 -0.58
CA LEU A 161 8.47 -13.04 0.10
C LEU A 161 8.55 -14.51 0.54
N GLY A 162 9.08 -15.39 -0.29
CA GLY A 162 9.31 -16.81 0.06
C GLY A 162 10.28 -16.98 1.23
N VAL A 163 11.36 -16.19 1.27
CA VAL A 163 12.32 -16.18 2.40
C VAL A 163 11.64 -15.70 3.68
N VAL A 164 10.85 -14.62 3.60
CA VAL A 164 10.07 -14.10 4.74
C VAL A 164 9.07 -15.14 5.24
N ALA A 165 8.32 -15.78 4.33
CA ALA A 165 7.33 -16.81 4.70
C ALA A 165 7.98 -18.01 5.41
N TYR A 166 9.15 -18.44 4.94
CA TYR A 166 9.94 -19.48 5.61
C TYR A 166 10.39 -19.03 7.01
N GLU A 167 10.95 -17.82 7.13
CA GLU A 167 11.44 -17.26 8.39
C GLU A 167 10.31 -17.09 9.42
N MET A 168 9.12 -16.63 8.98
CA MET A 168 7.96 -16.52 9.85
C MET A 168 7.56 -17.86 10.46
N ARG A 169 7.55 -18.93 9.69
CA ARG A 169 7.13 -20.25 10.17
C ARG A 169 8.21 -20.95 10.99
N GLY A 170 9.49 -20.77 10.63
CA GLY A 170 10.62 -21.48 11.23
C GLY A 170 11.41 -20.67 12.24
N ASN A 171 11.21 -19.38 12.33
CA ASN A 171 12.03 -18.39 13.06
C ASN A 171 13.54 -18.45 12.69
N ILE A 172 13.83 -19.03 11.55
CA ILE A 172 15.15 -19.10 10.91
C ILE A 172 15.00 -18.91 9.40
N ARG A 173 16.03 -18.42 8.74
CA ARG A 173 16.03 -18.27 7.29
C ARG A 173 16.37 -19.58 6.57
N PRO A 174 15.88 -19.79 5.36
CA PRO A 174 16.17 -21.01 4.58
C PRO A 174 17.64 -21.11 4.16
N PHE A 175 18.34 -19.97 4.04
CA PHE A 175 19.73 -19.87 3.64
C PHE A 175 20.53 -19.04 4.65
N VAL A 176 21.73 -19.49 5.02
CA VAL A 176 22.65 -18.77 5.93
C VAL A 176 23.52 -17.84 5.08
N VAL A 177 22.96 -16.67 4.77
CA VAL A 177 23.67 -15.58 4.08
C VAL A 177 23.78 -14.39 5.03
N HIS A 178 24.99 -13.86 5.20
CA HIS A 178 25.28 -12.67 6.00
C HIS A 178 25.65 -11.47 5.11
N SER A 179 25.64 -10.27 5.68
CA SER A 179 26.01 -9.04 4.95
C SER A 179 27.43 -9.09 4.38
N ASN A 180 28.34 -9.74 5.08
CA ASN A 180 29.75 -9.91 4.70
C ASN A 180 30.06 -11.18 3.87
N THR A 181 29.06 -12.05 3.60
CA THR A 181 29.27 -13.26 2.80
C THR A 181 29.74 -12.88 1.39
N PRO A 182 30.86 -13.46 0.88
CA PRO A 182 31.35 -13.20 -0.46
C PRO A 182 30.36 -13.63 -1.56
N LEU A 183 30.28 -12.89 -2.67
CA LEU A 183 29.34 -13.19 -3.76
C LEU A 183 29.51 -14.59 -4.36
N ALA A 184 30.74 -15.04 -4.53
CA ALA A 184 31.01 -16.38 -5.06
C ALA A 184 30.53 -17.51 -4.14
N GLU A 185 30.52 -17.28 -2.81
CA GLU A 185 30.01 -18.23 -1.82
C GLU A 185 28.49 -18.22 -1.81
N ILE A 186 27.85 -17.06 -1.92
CA ILE A 186 26.39 -16.92 -1.95
C ILE A 186 25.77 -17.80 -3.05
N LYS A 187 26.34 -17.80 -4.24
CA LYS A 187 25.87 -18.65 -5.35
C LYS A 187 25.79 -20.13 -4.95
N ASN A 188 26.82 -20.62 -4.26
CA ASN A 188 26.83 -22.01 -3.79
C ASN A 188 25.79 -22.24 -2.68
N ILE A 189 25.65 -21.32 -1.73
CA ILE A 189 24.67 -21.41 -0.64
C ILE A 189 23.25 -21.47 -1.21
N LEU A 190 22.89 -20.60 -2.16
CA LEU A 190 21.55 -20.52 -2.75
C LEU A 190 21.20 -21.72 -3.66
N ASN A 191 22.21 -22.47 -4.13
CA ASN A 191 22.00 -23.71 -4.86
C ASN A 191 21.86 -24.94 -3.96
N THR A 192 22.05 -24.80 -2.63
CA THR A 192 21.81 -25.93 -1.71
C THR A 192 20.31 -26.16 -1.55
N PRO A 193 19.87 -27.43 -1.47
CA PRO A 193 18.47 -27.76 -1.20
C PRO A 193 17.99 -27.15 0.12
N VAL A 194 16.82 -26.50 0.09
CA VAL A 194 16.20 -25.97 1.31
C VAL A 194 15.72 -27.12 2.17
N HIS A 195 16.04 -27.06 3.47
CA HIS A 195 15.58 -28.03 4.46
C HIS A 195 14.20 -27.62 4.98
N TYR A 196 13.20 -28.49 4.85
CA TYR A 196 11.85 -28.28 5.39
C TYR A 196 11.64 -29.23 6.60
N PRO A 197 11.26 -28.71 7.77
CA PRO A 197 10.94 -29.54 8.93
C PRO A 197 9.80 -30.53 8.64
N ARG A 198 9.91 -31.77 9.11
CA ARG A 198 8.91 -32.84 8.82
C ARG A 198 7.51 -32.56 9.36
N TYR A 199 7.38 -31.64 10.34
CA TYR A 199 6.09 -31.27 10.92
C TYR A 199 5.36 -30.17 10.13
N TRP A 200 6.00 -29.61 9.09
CA TRP A 200 5.32 -28.70 8.17
C TRP A 200 4.45 -29.49 7.19
N SER A 201 3.25 -28.96 6.90
CA SER A 201 2.35 -29.61 5.96
C SER A 201 2.93 -29.64 4.54
N SER A 202 2.60 -30.70 3.78
CA SER A 202 3.05 -30.82 2.40
C SER A 202 2.56 -29.67 1.51
N ASN A 203 1.37 -29.13 1.79
CA ASN A 203 0.81 -28.00 1.05
C ASN A 203 1.59 -26.71 1.29
N PHE A 204 2.03 -26.48 2.54
CA PHE A 204 2.85 -25.33 2.88
C PHE A 204 4.26 -25.45 2.30
N VAL A 205 4.84 -26.64 2.34
CA VAL A 205 6.15 -26.92 1.74
C VAL A 205 6.09 -26.72 0.21
N ASP A 206 5.04 -27.17 -0.47
CA ASP A 206 4.84 -26.94 -1.91
C ASP A 206 4.80 -25.44 -2.26
N LEU A 207 4.08 -24.63 -1.47
CA LEU A 207 4.03 -23.18 -1.63
C LEU A 207 5.43 -22.56 -1.51
N LEU A 208 6.19 -22.93 -0.46
CA LEU A 208 7.54 -22.41 -0.25
C LEU A 208 8.51 -22.84 -1.35
N GLN A 209 8.45 -24.10 -1.82
CA GLN A 209 9.29 -24.58 -2.91
C GLN A 209 9.06 -23.80 -4.20
N LYS A 210 7.82 -23.44 -4.51
CA LYS A 210 7.47 -22.65 -5.68
C LYS A 210 7.89 -21.19 -5.56
N LEU A 211 7.81 -20.58 -4.36
CA LEU A 211 8.31 -19.24 -4.12
C LEU A 211 9.85 -19.18 -4.11
N LEU A 212 10.51 -20.21 -3.57
CA LEU A 212 11.98 -20.33 -3.47
C LEU A 212 12.60 -21.09 -4.67
N SER A 213 11.93 -21.08 -5.83
CA SER A 213 12.54 -21.58 -7.06
C SER A 213 13.70 -20.67 -7.48
N THR A 214 14.90 -21.24 -7.63
CA THR A 214 16.10 -20.49 -8.06
C THR A 214 15.97 -19.98 -9.49
N TYR A 215 15.15 -20.67 -10.32
CA TYR A 215 14.86 -20.24 -11.69
C TYR A 215 13.65 -19.29 -11.70
N PRO A 216 13.84 -17.98 -12.08
CA PRO A 216 12.76 -16.99 -12.00
C PRO A 216 11.51 -17.34 -12.82
N GLY A 217 11.68 -18.02 -13.96
CA GLY A 217 10.55 -18.45 -14.82
C GLY A 217 9.72 -19.60 -14.28
N ALA A 218 10.19 -20.32 -13.24
CA ALA A 218 9.44 -21.35 -12.53
C ALA A 218 8.95 -20.90 -11.15
N ARG A 219 9.34 -19.69 -10.76
CA ARG A 219 8.94 -19.10 -9.48
C ARG A 219 7.54 -18.49 -9.58
N ILE A 220 6.71 -18.71 -8.56
CA ILE A 220 5.44 -17.98 -8.42
C ILE A 220 5.70 -16.47 -8.46
N SER A 221 4.99 -15.77 -9.34
CA SER A 221 5.11 -14.33 -9.54
C SER A 221 3.77 -13.63 -9.83
N THR A 222 2.64 -14.33 -9.63
CA THR A 222 1.28 -13.80 -9.80
C THR A 222 0.32 -14.39 -8.77
N ARG A 223 -0.79 -13.69 -8.50
CA ARG A 223 -1.87 -14.21 -7.65
C ARG A 223 -2.52 -15.45 -8.23
N GLN A 224 -2.60 -15.54 -9.56
CA GLN A 224 -3.14 -16.72 -10.23
C GLN A 224 -2.30 -17.95 -9.93
N GLU A 225 -0.97 -17.86 -9.98
CA GLU A 225 -0.06 -18.94 -9.63
C GLU A 225 -0.13 -19.29 -8.13
N LEU A 226 -0.27 -18.29 -7.24
CA LEU A 226 -0.55 -18.54 -5.83
C LEU A 226 -1.82 -19.35 -5.63
N HIS A 227 -2.92 -18.95 -6.28
CA HIS A 227 -4.22 -19.61 -6.18
C HIS A 227 -4.20 -21.06 -6.71
N GLN A 228 -3.29 -21.40 -7.62
CA GLN A 228 -3.11 -22.78 -8.11
C GLN A 228 -2.43 -23.70 -7.10
N THR A 229 -1.83 -23.16 -6.03
CA THR A 229 -1.20 -23.99 -5.00
C THR A 229 -2.26 -24.68 -4.12
N PRO A 230 -2.03 -25.92 -3.66
CA PRO A 230 -2.97 -26.61 -2.79
C PRO A 230 -3.30 -25.86 -1.49
N MET A 231 -2.36 -25.06 -0.98
CA MET A 231 -2.52 -24.26 0.23
C MET A 231 -3.51 -23.12 0.07
N LEU A 232 -3.56 -22.49 -1.12
CA LEU A 232 -4.26 -21.21 -1.33
C LEU A 232 -5.44 -21.31 -2.32
N ARG A 233 -5.70 -22.48 -2.90
CA ARG A 233 -6.75 -22.67 -3.93
C ARG A 233 -8.18 -22.33 -3.46
N ASN A 234 -8.45 -22.36 -2.17
CA ASN A 234 -9.76 -22.06 -1.59
C ASN A 234 -9.85 -20.62 -1.07
N ILE A 235 -8.80 -19.80 -1.21
CA ILE A 235 -8.78 -18.41 -0.74
C ILE A 235 -9.41 -17.51 -1.80
N ASP A 236 -10.41 -16.74 -1.39
CA ASP A 236 -10.97 -15.69 -2.22
C ASP A 236 -10.12 -14.41 -2.10
N PHE A 237 -9.37 -14.10 -3.15
CA PHE A 237 -8.50 -12.93 -3.19
C PHE A 237 -9.27 -11.61 -3.16
N GLN A 238 -10.56 -11.57 -3.53
CA GLN A 238 -11.36 -10.38 -3.35
C GLN A 238 -11.64 -10.13 -1.86
N MET A 239 -11.95 -11.17 -1.11
CA MET A 239 -12.09 -11.07 0.35
C MET A 239 -10.77 -10.69 1.05
N VAL A 240 -9.62 -11.14 0.53
CA VAL A 240 -8.30 -10.71 1.00
C VAL A 240 -8.14 -9.19 0.79
N LEU A 241 -8.35 -8.70 -0.44
CA LEU A 241 -8.22 -7.27 -0.77
C LEU A 241 -9.13 -6.37 0.05
N GLU A 242 -10.33 -6.86 0.37
CA GLU A 242 -11.31 -6.15 1.21
C GLU A 242 -11.05 -6.33 2.72
N LYS A 243 -9.96 -6.99 3.11
CA LYS A 243 -9.60 -7.31 4.50
C LYS A 243 -10.74 -8.02 5.28
N LYS A 244 -11.56 -8.82 4.57
CA LYS A 244 -12.65 -9.59 5.17
C LYS A 244 -12.19 -10.91 5.81
N ILE A 245 -11.01 -11.41 5.44
CA ILE A 245 -10.39 -12.57 6.07
C ILE A 245 -9.59 -12.07 7.26
N LYS A 246 -10.05 -12.39 8.46
CA LYS A 246 -9.39 -11.94 9.70
C LYS A 246 -8.06 -12.68 9.91
N PRO A 247 -6.97 -11.96 10.20
CA PRO A 247 -5.71 -12.57 10.62
C PRO A 247 -5.88 -13.42 11.88
N ILE A 248 -5.17 -14.54 11.95
CA ILE A 248 -5.14 -15.40 13.13
C ILE A 248 -4.28 -14.78 14.22
N TYR A 249 -3.16 -14.17 13.83
CA TYR A 249 -2.30 -13.41 14.72
C TYR A 249 -2.77 -11.96 14.79
N LYS A 250 -3.00 -11.46 15.99
CA LYS A 250 -3.29 -10.06 16.27
C LYS A 250 -2.18 -9.48 17.16
N PRO A 251 -1.53 -8.37 16.77
CA PRO A 251 -0.54 -7.71 17.61
C PRO A 251 -1.14 -7.27 18.94
N PRO A 252 -0.37 -7.31 20.05
CA PRO A 252 -0.82 -6.77 21.33
C PRO A 252 -1.17 -5.29 21.25
N GLU A 253 -2.20 -4.85 21.97
CA GLU A 253 -2.67 -3.44 22.03
C GLU A 253 -2.22 -2.72 23.30
N ASP A 254 -1.71 -3.46 24.30
CA ASP A 254 -1.38 -2.97 25.64
C ASP A 254 0.02 -2.32 25.73
N HIS A 255 0.82 -2.45 24.69
CA HIS A 255 2.17 -1.85 24.60
C HIS A 255 2.53 -1.50 23.15
N LEU A 256 3.61 -0.74 22.98
CA LEU A 256 4.16 -0.42 21.67
C LEU A 256 4.85 -1.67 21.09
N ASN A 257 4.50 -2.02 19.85
CA ASN A 257 5.07 -3.16 19.14
C ASN A 257 6.35 -2.74 18.37
N CYS A 258 7.31 -2.15 19.08
CA CYS A 258 8.59 -1.67 18.56
C CYS A 258 9.69 -1.89 19.60
N ASP A 259 10.95 -1.85 19.16
CA ASP A 259 12.08 -1.87 20.09
C ASP A 259 12.21 -0.48 20.74
N PRO A 260 12.01 -0.35 22.08
CA PRO A 260 12.10 0.94 22.77
C PRO A 260 13.49 1.59 22.65
N CYS A 261 14.55 0.79 22.45
CA CYS A 261 15.90 1.31 22.28
C CYS A 261 16.09 2.04 20.96
N LEU A 262 15.53 1.51 19.87
CA LEU A 262 15.60 2.16 18.55
C LEU A 262 14.79 3.45 18.52
N GLU A 263 13.61 3.49 19.14
CA GLU A 263 12.83 4.72 19.26
C GLU A 263 13.52 5.78 20.11
N LEU A 264 14.16 5.38 21.22
CA LEU A 264 14.94 6.28 22.08
C LEU A 264 16.15 6.86 21.32
N GLU A 265 16.85 6.06 20.51
CA GLU A 265 17.97 6.54 19.70
C GLU A 265 17.50 7.56 18.67
N GLU A 266 16.37 7.34 17.98
CA GLU A 266 15.79 8.31 17.06
C GLU A 266 15.37 9.59 17.77
N MET A 267 14.76 9.50 18.96
CA MET A 267 14.38 10.66 19.77
C MET A 267 15.58 11.45 20.29
N ILE A 268 16.69 10.79 20.66
CA ILE A 268 17.92 11.42 21.15
C ILE A 268 18.67 12.11 20.00
N VAL A 269 18.68 11.52 18.83
CA VAL A 269 19.31 12.09 17.64
C VAL A 269 18.53 13.28 17.09
N GLU A 270 17.26 13.45 17.46
CA GLU A 270 16.46 14.58 17.03
C GLU A 270 16.89 15.89 17.73
N SER A 271 17.74 16.65 17.06
CA SER A 271 18.23 17.95 17.57
C SER A 271 17.17 19.05 17.63
N ARG A 272 15.99 18.86 17.01
CA ARG A 272 14.93 19.89 16.89
C ARG A 272 13.53 19.32 17.09
N PRO A 273 12.87 19.61 18.23
CA PRO A 273 11.56 19.10 18.56
C PRO A 273 10.46 19.44 17.54
N LEU A 274 9.49 18.54 17.33
CA LEU A 274 8.36 18.71 16.41
C LEU A 274 7.56 20.00 16.62
N HIS A 275 7.44 20.52 17.86
CA HIS A 275 6.73 21.78 18.12
C HIS A 275 7.42 22.99 17.49
N LYS A 276 8.76 22.99 17.36
CA LYS A 276 9.51 24.04 16.65
C LYS A 276 9.28 23.94 15.15
N LYS A 277 9.24 22.72 14.60
CA LYS A 277 8.90 22.47 13.18
C LYS A 277 7.48 22.93 12.87
N LYS A 278 6.49 22.65 13.73
CA LYS A 278 5.12 23.12 13.60
C LYS A 278 5.03 24.65 13.58
N LYS A 279 5.81 25.34 14.43
CA LYS A 279 5.87 26.81 14.46
C LYS A 279 6.46 27.40 13.18
N ARG A 280 7.52 26.78 12.60
CA ARG A 280 8.10 27.18 11.31
C ARG A 280 7.07 27.04 10.17
N LEU A 281 6.42 25.89 10.06
CA LEU A 281 5.39 25.64 9.04
C LEU A 281 4.21 26.64 9.14
N ALA A 282 3.82 27.00 10.35
CA ALA A 282 2.79 28.02 10.57
C ALA A 282 3.26 29.40 10.09
N LYS A 283 4.52 29.79 10.37
CA LYS A 283 5.12 31.04 9.90
C LYS A 283 5.25 31.08 8.38
N GLN A 284 5.65 29.98 7.75
CA GLN A 284 5.76 29.87 6.29
C GLN A 284 4.39 30.05 5.60
N ARG A 285 3.31 29.47 6.17
CA ARG A 285 1.94 29.68 5.66
C ARG A 285 1.48 31.14 5.70
N SER A 286 1.92 31.90 6.70
CA SER A 286 1.62 33.33 6.78
C SER A 286 2.49 34.17 5.83
N ALA A 287 3.77 33.80 5.65
CA ALA A 287 4.70 34.50 4.76
C ALA A 287 4.42 34.26 3.25
N GLN A 288 3.88 33.10 2.86
CA GLN A 288 3.51 32.80 1.48
C GLN A 288 2.39 33.71 0.90
N ARG A 289 1.75 34.51 1.74
CA ARG A 289 0.78 35.50 1.27
C ARG A 289 1.42 36.79 0.74
N ASP A 290 2.70 37.05 1.05
CA ASP A 290 3.34 38.36 0.84
C ASP A 290 4.70 38.32 0.15
N SER A 291 5.25 37.19 -0.29
CA SER A 291 6.61 37.11 -0.87
C SER A 291 6.75 36.20 -2.07
N ASP A 292 7.65 36.61 -2.98
CA ASP A 292 8.07 35.88 -4.18
C ASP A 292 8.53 34.45 -3.88
N PRO A 293 8.14 33.46 -4.73
CA PRO A 293 8.35 32.02 -4.45
C PRO A 293 9.77 31.50 -4.73
N GLU A 294 10.78 32.33 -4.89
CA GLU A 294 12.10 31.91 -5.37
C GLU A 294 13.08 31.44 -4.28
N THR A 295 12.70 31.44 -3.01
CA THR A 295 13.58 31.06 -1.91
C THR A 295 13.53 29.57 -1.59
N ALA A 296 14.61 28.88 -1.96
CA ALA A 296 15.20 27.69 -1.28
C ALA A 296 14.39 26.39 -1.17
N LEU A 297 13.29 26.20 -1.88
CA LEU A 297 12.58 24.93 -1.91
C LEU A 297 13.21 23.97 -2.96
N VAL A 298 13.20 22.67 -2.68
CA VAL A 298 13.59 21.65 -3.67
C VAL A 298 12.51 21.60 -4.74
N LYS A 299 12.78 22.14 -5.94
CA LYS A 299 11.80 22.27 -7.03
C LYS A 299 11.23 20.92 -7.47
N GLU A 300 12.02 19.85 -7.34
CA GLU A 300 11.66 18.49 -7.76
C GLU A 300 10.86 17.72 -6.69
N PHE A 301 10.76 18.26 -5.45
CA PHE A 301 10.02 17.58 -4.39
C PHE A 301 8.51 17.77 -4.57
N ILE A 302 7.80 16.67 -4.74
CA ILE A 302 6.36 16.67 -4.99
C ILE A 302 5.60 17.06 -3.73
N VAL A 303 4.77 18.11 -3.81
CA VAL A 303 3.78 18.45 -2.79
C VAL A 303 2.50 17.66 -3.08
N TYR A 304 2.24 16.63 -2.29
CA TYR A 304 1.13 15.70 -2.49
C TYR A 304 0.04 15.87 -1.44
N ASN A 305 -1.22 15.67 -1.85
CA ASN A 305 -2.37 15.65 -0.97
C ASN A 305 -3.37 14.58 -1.46
N ARG A 306 -3.42 13.44 -0.78
CA ARG A 306 -4.27 12.30 -1.14
C ARG A 306 -5.76 12.65 -1.18
N TYR A 307 -6.27 13.48 -0.29
CA TYR A 307 -7.68 13.88 -0.31
C TYR A 307 -8.06 14.60 -1.60
N LYS A 308 -7.19 15.49 -2.08
CA LYS A 308 -7.42 16.19 -3.35
C LYS A 308 -7.40 15.21 -4.52
N GLU A 309 -6.47 14.27 -4.50
CA GLU A 309 -6.32 13.25 -5.55
C GLU A 309 -7.51 12.28 -5.58
N LEU A 310 -7.96 11.79 -4.43
CA LEU A 310 -9.15 10.95 -4.33
C LEU A 310 -10.41 11.67 -4.82
N LYS A 311 -10.56 12.95 -4.47
CA LYS A 311 -11.67 13.77 -4.96
C LYS A 311 -11.62 13.95 -6.49
N ARG A 312 -10.44 14.19 -7.05
CA ARG A 312 -10.23 14.30 -8.50
C ARG A 312 -10.61 12.99 -9.21
N LYS A 313 -10.09 11.86 -8.75
CA LYS A 313 -10.42 10.52 -9.30
C LYS A 313 -11.92 10.21 -9.23
N ALA A 314 -12.57 10.54 -8.11
CA ALA A 314 -14.01 10.35 -7.95
C ALA A 314 -14.83 11.22 -8.92
N MET A 315 -14.38 12.43 -9.23
CA MET A 315 -15.02 13.29 -10.22
C MET A 315 -14.83 12.75 -11.65
N GLU A 316 -13.61 12.34 -12.00
CA GLU A 316 -13.30 11.74 -13.31
C GLU A 316 -14.10 10.45 -13.54
N GLN A 317 -14.24 9.62 -12.50
CA GLN A 317 -15.05 8.39 -12.57
C GLN A 317 -16.52 8.71 -12.85
N LYS A 318 -17.10 9.69 -12.15
CA LYS A 318 -18.49 10.13 -12.40
C LYS A 318 -18.69 10.67 -13.80
N GLU A 319 -17.72 11.44 -14.30
CA GLU A 319 -17.77 11.97 -15.67
C GLU A 319 -17.72 10.84 -16.71
N HIS A 320 -16.84 9.86 -16.51
CA HIS A 320 -16.74 8.69 -17.37
C HIS A 320 -18.01 7.82 -17.33
N ASP A 321 -18.58 7.61 -16.14
CA ASP A 321 -19.82 6.84 -16.00
C ASP A 321 -21.00 7.57 -16.68
N TRP A 322 -21.10 8.90 -16.53
CA TRP A 322 -22.09 9.71 -17.22
C TRP A 322 -21.92 9.68 -18.75
N GLN A 323 -20.70 9.74 -19.26
CA GLN A 323 -20.41 9.60 -20.71
C GLN A 323 -20.87 8.23 -21.22
N ARG A 324 -20.58 7.15 -20.48
CA ARG A 324 -21.02 5.79 -20.83
C ARG A 324 -22.55 5.66 -20.87
N GLU A 325 -23.23 6.23 -19.88
CA GLU A 325 -24.70 6.24 -19.84
C GLU A 325 -25.28 7.02 -21.03
N LEU A 326 -24.68 8.14 -21.40
CA LEU A 326 -25.07 8.93 -22.58
C LEU A 326 -24.90 8.15 -23.88
N GLU A 327 -23.76 7.47 -24.06
CA GLU A 327 -23.48 6.61 -25.21
C GLU A 327 -24.50 5.47 -25.33
N LEU A 328 -24.83 4.81 -24.21
CA LEU A 328 -25.85 3.76 -24.17
C LEU A 328 -27.23 4.30 -24.52
N ALA A 329 -27.61 5.47 -24.00
CA ALA A 329 -28.89 6.10 -24.31
C ALA A 329 -28.99 6.49 -25.82
N MET A 330 -27.90 7.00 -26.40
CA MET A 330 -27.82 7.30 -27.83
C MET A 330 -27.93 6.02 -28.67
N ALA A 331 -27.22 4.96 -28.32
CA ALA A 331 -27.27 3.68 -29.02
C ALA A 331 -28.69 3.08 -28.99
N ASN A 332 -29.36 3.11 -27.81
CA ASN A 332 -30.74 2.64 -27.66
C ASN A 332 -31.76 3.49 -28.47
N SER A 333 -31.51 4.80 -28.55
CA SER A 333 -32.35 5.69 -29.37
C SER A 333 -32.25 5.34 -30.89
N ILE A 334 -31.04 5.02 -31.34
CA ILE A 334 -30.83 4.60 -32.74
C ILE A 334 -31.51 3.25 -33.00
N VAL A 335 -31.37 2.29 -32.11
CA VAL A 335 -32.01 0.97 -32.25
C VAL A 335 -33.53 1.09 -32.27
N ASN A 336 -34.13 1.94 -31.42
CA ASN A 336 -35.56 2.17 -31.38
C ASN A 336 -36.07 2.90 -32.62
N SER A 337 -35.23 3.71 -33.27
CA SER A 337 -35.58 4.39 -34.54
C SER A 337 -35.51 3.47 -35.78
N LEU A 338 -34.82 2.33 -35.65
CA LEU A 338 -34.67 1.34 -36.73
C LEU A 338 -35.65 0.17 -36.65
N THR A 339 -36.46 0.05 -35.57
CA THR A 339 -37.54 -0.94 -35.53
C THR A 339 -38.73 -0.47 -36.38
N PRO A 340 -39.15 -1.25 -37.41
CA PRO A 340 -40.32 -0.89 -38.21
C PRO A 340 -41.57 -0.86 -37.32
N ILE A 341 -42.36 0.19 -37.46
CA ILE A 341 -43.69 0.29 -36.84
C ILE A 341 -44.50 -0.87 -37.40
N GLN A 342 -44.79 -1.89 -36.60
CA GLN A 342 -45.79 -2.89 -36.93
C GLN A 342 -47.15 -2.16 -36.98
N GLU A 343 -47.65 -1.93 -38.17
CA GLU A 343 -49.05 -1.52 -38.38
C GLU A 343 -49.98 -2.54 -37.74
N LYS A 344 -50.73 -2.12 -36.75
CA LYS A 344 -51.85 -2.90 -36.23
C LYS A 344 -52.91 -3.03 -37.35
N PRO A 345 -53.45 -4.21 -37.65
CA PRO A 345 -54.51 -4.35 -38.62
C PRO A 345 -55.75 -3.59 -38.13
N VAL A 346 -56.30 -2.77 -39.00
CA VAL A 346 -57.57 -2.07 -38.83
C VAL A 346 -58.69 -3.12 -38.85
N ALA A 347 -59.34 -3.37 -37.72
CA ALA A 347 -60.58 -4.10 -37.66
C ALA A 347 -61.75 -3.12 -37.76
N SER A 348 -62.52 -3.27 -38.79
CA SER A 348 -63.73 -2.53 -39.12
C SER A 348 -64.86 -2.77 -38.13
N THR A 349 -65.43 -1.68 -37.69
CA THR A 349 -66.83 -1.36 -37.35
C THR A 349 -67.75 -2.45 -36.81
N VAL A 350 -68.41 -2.15 -35.68
CA VAL A 350 -69.90 -2.01 -35.58
C VAL A 350 -70.22 -1.30 -34.27
N HIS A 351 -71.24 -0.38 -34.36
CA HIS A 351 -71.88 0.44 -33.32
C HIS A 351 -72.30 -0.36 -32.07
N ASP A 352 -72.23 0.26 -30.90
CA ASP A 352 -73.39 0.69 -30.13
C ASP A 352 -72.99 1.58 -28.94
N ASP A 353 -73.89 2.51 -28.65
CA ASP A 353 -73.87 3.50 -27.59
C ASP A 353 -73.65 2.95 -26.19
N ASP A 354 -72.87 3.65 -25.36
CA ASP A 354 -73.40 4.22 -24.13
C ASP A 354 -72.36 5.08 -23.43
N CYS A 355 -72.84 6.21 -23.03
CA CYS A 355 -72.34 7.27 -22.19
C CYS A 355 -71.79 6.73 -20.86
N VAL A 356 -70.62 7.24 -20.35
CA VAL A 356 -70.42 7.85 -19.03
C VAL A 356 -68.99 8.30 -18.83
N THR A 357 -68.82 9.60 -18.66
CA THR A 357 -67.86 10.38 -17.85
C THR A 357 -66.38 10.01 -17.76
N ALA A 358 -65.57 10.98 -18.20
CA ALA A 358 -64.16 11.20 -17.87
C ALA A 358 -63.98 11.48 -16.36
N PRO A 359 -62.74 11.25 -15.83
CA PRO A 359 -62.01 12.45 -15.45
C PRO A 359 -60.53 12.52 -15.96
N SER A 360 -60.21 13.74 -16.28
CA SER A 360 -58.93 14.33 -16.55
C SER A 360 -57.90 14.04 -15.42
N ALA A 361 -56.69 13.67 -15.84
CA ALA A 361 -55.50 13.87 -15.00
C ALA A 361 -54.37 14.40 -15.83
N ALA A 362 -54.29 15.72 -15.83
CA ALA A 362 -53.07 16.45 -16.27
C ALA A 362 -51.99 16.22 -15.21
N ALA A 363 -50.94 15.50 -15.56
CA ALA A 363 -49.71 15.45 -14.74
C ALA A 363 -48.89 16.70 -15.02
N GLN A 364 -48.90 17.59 -14.07
CA GLN A 364 -48.01 18.76 -14.02
C GLN A 364 -46.58 18.30 -13.72
N LEU A 365 -45.66 18.61 -14.63
CA LEU A 365 -44.22 18.66 -14.37
C LEU A 365 -43.94 19.83 -13.43
N LYS A 366 -43.73 19.55 -12.14
CA LYS A 366 -43.14 20.50 -11.20
C LYS A 366 -41.60 20.31 -11.23
N GLY A 367 -40.89 21.31 -11.77
CA GLY A 367 -39.46 21.48 -11.57
C GLY A 367 -39.18 21.73 -10.08
N GLY A 368 -38.46 20.82 -9.46
CA GLY A 368 -37.90 20.99 -8.13
C GLY A 368 -36.47 21.48 -8.23
N ILE A 369 -36.26 22.74 -7.93
CA ILE A 369 -34.93 23.30 -7.63
C ILE A 369 -34.48 22.68 -6.32
N ILE A 370 -33.43 21.86 -6.35
CA ILE A 370 -32.78 21.37 -5.14
C ILE A 370 -31.75 22.41 -4.71
N GLU A 371 -32.08 23.20 -3.70
CA GLU A 371 -31.13 24.00 -2.93
C GLU A 371 -30.17 23.05 -2.18
N PHE A 372 -28.88 23.14 -2.51
CA PHE A 372 -27.82 22.54 -1.73
C PHE A 372 -27.64 23.35 -0.42
N ILE A 373 -28.18 22.85 0.66
CA ILE A 373 -27.82 23.33 2.01
C ILE A 373 -26.50 22.65 2.39
N ASP A 374 -25.44 23.45 2.39
CA ASP A 374 -24.14 23.11 2.93
C ASP A 374 -24.23 23.01 4.45
N ARG A 375 -24.32 21.78 4.98
CA ARG A 375 -24.18 21.50 6.41
C ARG A 375 -22.92 20.68 6.65
N THR A 376 -21.82 21.38 6.84
CA THR A 376 -20.66 20.83 7.53
C THR A 376 -20.92 20.86 9.04
N PRO A 377 -20.88 19.74 9.75
CA PRO A 377 -20.83 19.79 11.21
C PRO A 377 -19.39 20.08 11.65
N SER A 378 -19.16 21.25 12.22
CA SER A 378 -17.96 21.54 13.00
C SER A 378 -17.95 20.68 14.26
N PRO A 379 -16.84 20.02 14.62
CA PRO A 379 -16.75 19.34 15.91
C PRO A 379 -16.61 20.41 17.02
N GLN A 380 -17.61 20.51 17.86
CA GLN A 380 -17.52 21.23 19.13
C GLN A 380 -16.57 20.46 20.06
N ILE A 381 -15.45 21.07 20.38
CA ILE A 381 -14.56 20.67 21.47
C ILE A 381 -15.27 21.07 22.77
N LYS A 382 -15.76 20.08 23.51
CA LYS A 382 -16.15 20.27 24.91
C LYS A 382 -14.89 20.36 25.74
N GLU A 383 -14.62 21.54 26.27
CA GLU A 383 -13.73 21.73 27.40
C GLU A 383 -14.34 21.01 28.62
N SER A 384 -13.70 19.94 29.08
CA SER A 384 -13.96 19.35 30.38
C SER A 384 -12.85 19.75 31.36
N ALA A 385 -13.31 20.25 32.50
CA ALA A 385 -12.61 20.85 33.60
C ALA A 385 -11.42 20.01 34.12
N SER A 386 -10.41 20.78 34.53
CA SER A 386 -9.26 20.39 35.34
C SER A 386 -9.64 19.56 36.56
N SER A 387 -9.09 18.35 36.64
CA SER A 387 -8.91 17.65 37.89
C SER A 387 -7.41 17.50 38.17
N THR A 388 -6.97 18.25 39.19
CA THR A 388 -5.67 18.19 39.83
C THR A 388 -5.41 16.77 40.37
N LEU A 389 -4.46 16.07 39.82
CA LEU A 389 -3.92 14.83 40.39
C LEU A 389 -2.69 15.21 41.24
N ASN A 390 -2.86 15.09 42.57
CA ASN A 390 -1.81 15.13 43.57
C ASN A 390 -0.91 13.89 43.42
N ILE A 391 0.37 14.12 43.11
CA ILE A 391 1.43 13.08 43.14
C ILE A 391 2.10 13.16 44.50
N PRO A 392 2.14 12.09 45.33
CA PRO A 392 2.91 12.09 46.57
C PRO A 392 4.40 11.83 46.26
N THR A 393 5.22 12.82 46.63
CA THR A 393 6.69 12.70 46.72
C THR A 393 7.06 11.79 47.83
N ARG A 394 7.80 10.69 47.56
CA ARG A 394 8.57 9.95 48.57
C ARG A 394 10.05 10.30 48.45
N PRO A 395 10.74 10.49 49.61
CA PRO A 395 12.14 10.90 49.61
C PRO A 395 13.07 9.70 49.36
N PHE A 396 14.11 9.98 48.59
CA PHE A 396 15.28 9.07 48.47
C PHE A 396 16.09 9.14 49.77
N HIS A 397 16.34 7.98 50.39
CA HIS A 397 17.43 7.75 51.33
C HIS A 397 18.47 6.85 50.69
N LYS A 398 19.71 7.38 50.62
CA LYS A 398 21.05 6.81 50.45
C LYS A 398 21.23 5.60 49.51
#